data_b1e24efbba8a2d65baecfdb37b9d4457
#
_entry.id   b1e24efbba8a2d65baecfdb37b9d4457
#
_cell.length_a   1.000
_cell.length_b   1.000
_cell.length_c   1.000
_cell.angle_alpha   90.00
_cell.angle_beta   90.00
_cell.angle_gamma   90.00
#
_symmetry.space_group_name_H-M   'P 1'
#
loop_
_entity.id
_entity.type
_entity.pdbx_description
1 polymer ?
#
loop_
_entity_poly.entity_id
_entity_poly.type
_entity_poly.pdbx_seq_one_letter_code
_entity_poly.pdbx_strand_id
1 'polypeptide(L)'
;MRNEIRDALDQLAGRDPEFRYEITDMLTVLPIQTDPTSTLVTTMAGAVRDVLGAEPPLIASPGTYDQKHVMRLGLVDQCIAYGPGILHLSHQPDEYCRIDHLIDACKAMALVTMRLLSAQ
;
A
#
# COMPACT_ATOMS: atom_id res chain seq x y z
N MET A 1 -19.63 -3.63 3.12
CA MET A 1 -18.83 -4.57 3.96
C MET A 1 -19.30 -4.63 5.43
N ARG A 2 -19.22 -3.54 6.26
CA ARG A 2 -19.59 -3.60 7.69
C ARG A 2 -21.06 -4.00 7.92
N ASN A 3 -21.99 -3.40 7.19
CA ASN A 3 -23.39 -3.75 7.25
C ASN A 3 -23.66 -5.16 6.74
N GLU A 4 -22.99 -5.59 5.69
CA GLU A 4 -23.10 -6.95 5.15
C GLU A 4 -22.68 -8.01 6.17
N ILE A 5 -21.63 -7.74 6.96
CA ILE A 5 -21.20 -8.64 8.05
C ILE A 5 -22.29 -8.73 9.14
N ARG A 6 -22.86 -7.57 9.54
CA ARG A 6 -23.96 -7.54 10.51
C ARG A 6 -25.18 -8.27 9.98
N ASP A 7 -25.60 -8.00 8.76
CA ASP A 7 -26.75 -8.63 8.11
C ASP A 7 -26.58 -10.16 8.06
N ALA A 8 -25.36 -10.65 7.76
CA ALA A 8 -25.06 -12.08 7.76
C ALA A 8 -25.15 -12.69 9.15
N LEU A 9 -24.65 -12.01 10.18
CA LEU A 9 -24.72 -12.49 11.57
C LEU A 9 -26.15 -12.43 12.11
N ASP A 10 -26.93 -11.40 11.76
CA ASP A 10 -28.35 -11.30 12.12
C ASP A 10 -29.17 -12.43 11.48
N GLN A 11 -28.88 -12.78 10.23
CA GLN A 11 -29.52 -13.93 9.58
C GLN A 11 -29.19 -15.26 10.27
N LEU A 12 -27.95 -15.44 10.75
CA LEU A 12 -27.56 -16.62 11.52
C LEU A 12 -28.29 -16.66 12.86
N ALA A 13 -28.34 -15.55 13.60
CA ALA A 13 -29.04 -15.44 14.87
C ALA A 13 -30.56 -15.68 14.71
N GLY A 14 -31.13 -15.32 13.58
CA GLY A 14 -32.54 -15.59 13.27
C GLY A 14 -32.83 -17.07 12.97
N ARG A 15 -31.82 -17.84 12.55
CA ARG A 15 -31.95 -19.27 12.23
C ARG A 15 -31.58 -20.20 13.39
N ASP A 16 -30.69 -19.75 14.26
CA ASP A 16 -30.19 -20.51 15.39
C ASP A 16 -30.40 -19.73 16.70
N PRO A 17 -31.37 -20.14 17.53
CA PRO A 17 -31.65 -19.50 18.81
C PRO A 17 -30.51 -19.59 19.83
N GLU A 18 -29.55 -20.47 19.64
CA GLU A 18 -28.37 -20.60 20.51
C GLU A 18 -27.22 -19.69 20.06
N PHE A 19 -27.24 -19.22 18.79
CA PHE A 19 -26.23 -18.33 18.27
C PHE A 19 -26.35 -16.94 18.88
N ARG A 20 -25.30 -16.46 19.50
CA ARG A 20 -25.16 -15.11 20.03
C ARG A 20 -23.87 -14.49 19.50
N TYR A 21 -23.90 -13.22 19.20
CA TYR A 21 -22.72 -12.51 18.79
C TYR A 21 -22.67 -11.08 19.34
N GLU A 22 -21.48 -10.54 19.44
CA GLU A 22 -21.21 -9.14 19.72
C GLU A 22 -20.16 -8.65 18.74
N ILE A 23 -20.33 -7.44 18.19
CA ILE A 23 -19.37 -6.79 17.31
C ILE A 23 -18.84 -5.57 18.01
N THR A 24 -17.56 -5.57 18.29
CA THR A 24 -16.82 -4.41 18.78
C THR A 24 -15.90 -3.87 17.69
N ASP A 25 -16.07 -2.59 17.33
CA ASP A 25 -15.18 -1.92 16.39
C ASP A 25 -13.89 -1.49 17.10
N MET A 26 -12.82 -2.23 16.88
CA MET A 26 -11.53 -1.92 17.49
C MET A 26 -10.78 -0.83 16.74
N LEU A 27 -10.84 -0.84 15.42
CA LEU A 27 -10.12 0.13 14.57
C LEU A 27 -10.83 0.29 13.23
N THR A 28 -11.01 1.52 12.81
CA THR A 28 -11.46 1.85 11.45
C THR A 28 -10.39 2.67 10.75
N VAL A 29 -9.85 2.13 9.66
CA VAL A 29 -8.83 2.81 8.84
C VAL A 29 -9.39 3.00 7.44
N LEU A 30 -9.46 4.25 7.00
CA LEU A 30 -9.86 4.58 5.65
C LEU A 30 -8.69 4.34 4.68
N PRO A 31 -8.97 3.88 3.46
CA PRO A 31 -7.95 3.81 2.42
C PRO A 31 -7.44 5.22 2.08
N ILE A 32 -6.22 5.28 1.61
CA ILE A 32 -5.63 6.49 1.05
C ILE A 32 -5.22 6.23 -0.39
N GLN A 33 -5.19 7.30 -1.16
CA GLN A 33 -4.71 7.27 -2.55
C GLN A 33 -3.93 8.54 -2.82
N THR A 34 -2.73 8.39 -3.38
CA THR A 34 -1.96 9.50 -3.94
C THR A 34 -2.32 9.66 -5.41
N ASP A 35 -2.51 10.91 -5.86
CA ASP A 35 -2.82 11.21 -7.25
C ASP A 35 -1.72 10.64 -8.18
N PRO A 36 -2.08 9.83 -9.19
CA PRO A 36 -1.11 9.28 -10.15
C PRO A 36 -0.34 10.35 -10.92
N THR A 37 -0.87 11.56 -11.04
CA THR A 37 -0.23 12.69 -11.72
C THR A 37 0.63 13.55 -10.81
N SER A 38 0.68 13.24 -9.51
CA SER A 38 1.45 13.99 -8.53
C SER A 38 2.96 13.93 -8.80
N THR A 39 3.67 14.96 -8.33
CA THR A 39 5.13 15.06 -8.52
C THR A 39 5.87 13.84 -8.01
N LEU A 40 5.48 13.32 -6.84
CA LEU A 40 6.13 12.13 -6.28
C LEU A 40 5.93 10.89 -7.17
N VAL A 41 4.69 10.64 -7.63
CA VAL A 41 4.38 9.47 -8.46
C VAL A 41 5.09 9.54 -9.80
N THR A 42 5.00 10.67 -10.49
CA THR A 42 5.63 10.85 -11.81
C THR A 42 7.15 10.80 -11.75
N THR A 43 7.75 11.39 -10.69
CA THR A 43 9.20 11.34 -10.49
C THR A 43 9.65 9.91 -10.18
N MET A 44 8.90 9.17 -9.35
CA MET A 44 9.21 7.78 -9.03
C MET A 44 9.08 6.89 -10.27
N ALA A 45 7.99 7.00 -11.02
CA ALA A 45 7.79 6.23 -12.26
C ALA A 45 8.93 6.47 -13.25
N GLY A 46 9.33 7.74 -13.44
CA GLY A 46 10.47 8.10 -14.28
C GLY A 46 11.80 7.52 -13.79
N ALA A 47 12.06 7.54 -12.50
CA ALA A 47 13.28 6.96 -11.94
C ALA A 47 13.32 5.42 -12.08
N VAL A 48 12.20 4.75 -11.84
CA VAL A 48 12.08 3.30 -12.03
C VAL A 48 12.28 2.93 -13.49
N ARG A 49 11.64 3.65 -14.42
CA ARG A 49 11.84 3.45 -15.86
C ARG A 49 13.30 3.60 -16.26
N ASP A 50 14.00 4.61 -15.75
CA ASP A 50 15.41 4.84 -16.09
C ASP A 50 16.35 3.76 -15.54
N VAL A 51 16.00 3.15 -14.41
CA VAL A 51 16.77 2.05 -13.80
C VAL A 51 16.44 0.69 -14.41
N LEU A 52 15.15 0.41 -14.65
CA LEU A 52 14.70 -0.91 -15.09
C LEU A 52 14.46 -1.01 -16.61
N GLY A 53 14.46 0.10 -17.32
CA GLY A 53 14.21 0.15 -18.76
C GLY A 53 12.73 -0.05 -19.17
N ALA A 54 11.81 -0.05 -18.21
CA ALA A 54 10.37 -0.26 -18.44
C ALA A 54 9.52 0.61 -17.53
N GLU A 55 8.36 1.04 -18.04
CA GLU A 55 7.41 1.82 -17.26
C GLU A 55 6.80 0.95 -16.14
N PRO A 56 6.84 1.40 -14.88
CA PRO A 56 6.26 0.63 -13.78
C PRO A 56 4.74 0.72 -13.80
N PRO A 57 4.03 -0.38 -13.53
CA PRO A 57 2.60 -0.33 -13.34
C PRO A 57 2.26 0.39 -12.02
N LEU A 58 1.26 1.26 -12.05
CA LEU A 58 0.66 1.82 -10.85
C LEU A 58 -0.47 0.91 -10.41
N ILE A 59 -0.35 0.32 -9.23
CA ILE A 59 -1.32 -0.65 -8.71
C ILE A 59 -1.87 -0.20 -7.37
N ALA A 60 -3.13 -0.51 -7.11
CA ALA A 60 -3.67 -0.44 -5.77
C ALA A 60 -3.07 -1.58 -4.94
N SER A 61 -2.39 -1.24 -3.86
CA SER A 61 -1.82 -2.28 -2.99
C SER A 61 -2.92 -3.05 -2.26
N PRO A 62 -2.87 -4.38 -2.25
CA PRO A 62 -3.79 -5.19 -1.44
C PRO A 62 -3.44 -5.17 0.04
N GLY A 63 -2.23 -4.70 0.39
CA GLY A 63 -1.73 -4.66 1.76
C GLY A 63 -2.03 -3.34 2.47
N THR A 64 -1.76 -3.35 3.76
CA THR A 64 -1.87 -2.20 4.63
C THR A 64 -0.48 -1.71 5.03
N TYR A 65 -0.21 -0.41 4.80
CA TYR A 65 1.06 0.24 5.11
C TYR A 65 0.86 1.44 6.05
N ASP A 66 1.91 1.89 6.69
CA ASP A 66 1.88 3.01 7.63
C ASP A 66 1.63 4.38 6.97
N GLN A 67 1.80 4.47 5.65
CA GLN A 67 1.51 5.69 4.87
C GLN A 67 0.12 6.28 5.14
N LYS A 68 -0.89 5.43 5.40
CA LYS A 68 -2.24 5.86 5.77
C LYS A 68 -2.27 6.71 7.05
N HIS A 69 -1.40 6.41 8.00
CA HIS A 69 -1.29 7.17 9.26
C HIS A 69 -0.59 8.51 9.02
N VAL A 70 0.50 8.50 8.27
CA VAL A 70 1.28 9.71 7.95
C VAL A 70 0.44 10.70 7.16
N MET A 71 -0.29 10.26 6.13
CA MET A 71 -1.19 11.11 5.35
C MET A 71 -2.39 11.59 6.16
N ARG A 72 -3.00 10.72 6.97
CA ARG A 72 -4.16 11.10 7.80
C ARG A 72 -3.83 12.12 8.88
N LEU A 73 -2.59 12.13 9.37
CA LEU A 73 -2.10 13.14 10.30
C LEU A 73 -1.77 14.47 9.62
N GLY A 74 -1.89 14.55 8.29
CA GLY A 74 -1.58 15.75 7.52
C GLY A 74 -0.09 16.08 7.47
N LEU A 75 0.78 15.08 7.71
CA LEU A 75 2.22 15.28 7.68
C LEU A 75 2.78 15.33 6.25
N VAL A 76 2.11 14.67 5.32
CA VAL A 76 2.44 14.67 3.88
C VAL A 76 1.18 14.58 3.04
N ASP A 77 1.19 15.18 1.87
CA ASP A 77 0.09 15.14 0.89
C ASP A 77 0.26 14.03 -0.13
N GLN A 78 1.47 13.52 -0.28
CA GLN A 78 1.82 12.48 -1.24
C GLN A 78 2.63 11.40 -0.55
N CYS A 79 2.18 10.15 -0.69
CA CYS A 79 2.87 9.00 -0.12
C CYS A 79 2.56 7.76 -0.97
N ILE A 80 3.59 7.02 -1.33
CA ILE A 80 3.48 5.80 -2.13
C ILE A 80 4.28 4.67 -1.48
N ALA A 81 3.94 3.44 -1.81
CA ALA A 81 4.73 2.27 -1.45
C ALA A 81 5.62 1.88 -2.63
N TYR A 82 6.91 1.76 -2.38
CA TYR A 82 7.89 1.26 -3.34
C TYR A 82 9.01 0.53 -2.58
N GLY A 83 9.48 -0.57 -3.13
CA GLY A 83 10.59 -1.31 -2.54
C GLY A 83 10.95 -2.54 -3.36
N PRO A 84 12.07 -3.20 -3.00
CA PRO A 84 12.50 -4.44 -3.62
C PRO A 84 11.64 -5.61 -3.15
N GLY A 85 11.71 -6.72 -3.87
CA GLY A 85 11.06 -7.97 -3.49
C GLY A 85 9.87 -8.34 -4.35
N ILE A 86 9.18 -9.37 -3.93
CA ILE A 86 8.06 -9.98 -4.65
C ILE A 86 6.86 -9.97 -3.73
N LEU A 87 5.92 -9.05 -3.97
CA LEU A 87 4.80 -8.78 -3.07
C LEU A 87 3.97 -10.02 -2.72
N HIS A 88 3.74 -10.92 -3.68
CA HIS A 88 2.94 -12.13 -3.43
C HIS A 88 3.65 -13.19 -2.58
N LEU A 89 4.96 -13.04 -2.35
CA LEU A 89 5.73 -13.88 -1.43
C LEU A 89 5.80 -13.30 -0.01
N SER A 90 5.32 -12.08 0.19
CA SER A 90 5.35 -11.43 1.50
C SER A 90 4.59 -12.27 2.53
N HIS A 91 5.19 -12.43 3.69
CA HIS A 91 4.65 -13.23 4.81
C HIS A 91 4.53 -14.73 4.52
N GLN A 92 5.21 -15.25 3.48
CA GLN A 92 5.31 -16.68 3.19
C GLN A 92 6.56 -17.28 3.85
N PRO A 93 6.55 -18.60 4.17
CA PRO A 93 7.72 -19.26 4.78
C PRO A 93 9.02 -19.13 3.99
N ASP A 94 8.91 -19.08 2.66
CA ASP A 94 10.05 -18.99 1.72
C ASP A 94 10.17 -17.59 1.10
N GLU A 95 9.77 -16.55 1.81
CA GLU A 95 9.93 -15.16 1.36
C GLU A 95 11.41 -14.85 1.13
N TYR A 96 11.71 -14.26 -0.03
CA TYR A 96 13.07 -13.83 -0.38
C TYR A 96 13.05 -12.53 -1.16
N CYS A 97 14.18 -11.84 -1.11
CA CYS A 97 14.47 -10.69 -1.95
C CYS A 97 15.70 -10.96 -2.80
N ARG A 98 15.61 -10.75 -4.09
CA ARG A 98 16.75 -10.86 -5.00
C ARG A 98 17.70 -9.69 -4.78
N ILE A 99 19.02 -9.96 -4.88
CA ILE A 99 20.05 -8.93 -4.68
C ILE A 99 19.96 -7.84 -5.75
N ASP A 100 19.70 -8.21 -7.01
CA ASP A 100 19.51 -7.24 -8.10
C ASP A 100 18.29 -6.33 -7.86
N HIS A 101 17.16 -6.86 -7.37
CA HIS A 101 16.00 -6.03 -6.99
C HIS A 101 16.36 -5.03 -5.88
N LEU A 102 17.17 -5.45 -4.90
CA LEU A 102 17.63 -4.56 -3.82
C LEU A 102 18.50 -3.42 -4.38
N ILE A 103 19.45 -3.75 -5.25
CA ILE A 103 20.33 -2.77 -5.88
C ILE A 103 19.53 -1.78 -6.73
N ASP A 104 18.61 -2.26 -7.55
CA ASP A 104 17.82 -1.43 -8.44
C ASP A 104 16.83 -0.55 -7.67
N ALA A 105 16.26 -1.05 -6.59
CA ALA A 105 15.43 -0.23 -5.70
C ALA A 105 16.24 0.90 -5.04
N CYS A 106 17.46 0.61 -4.59
CA CYS A 106 18.37 1.65 -4.05
C CYS A 106 18.70 2.73 -5.09
N LYS A 107 19.01 2.33 -6.34
CA LYS A 107 19.27 3.28 -7.45
C LYS A 107 18.05 4.16 -7.72
N ALA A 108 16.86 3.54 -7.84
CA ALA A 108 15.63 4.27 -8.10
C ALA A 108 15.31 5.27 -6.98
N MET A 109 15.42 4.86 -5.71
CA MET A 109 15.18 5.75 -4.57
C MET A 109 16.20 6.89 -4.49
N ALA A 110 17.48 6.63 -4.75
CA ALA A 110 18.49 7.67 -4.81
C ALA A 110 18.17 8.69 -5.93
N LEU A 111 17.80 8.21 -7.10
CA LEU A 111 17.47 9.04 -8.25
C LEU A 111 16.23 9.92 -8.00
N VAL A 112 15.18 9.35 -7.39
CA VAL A 112 13.99 10.12 -6.97
C VAL A 112 14.37 11.22 -5.98
N THR A 113 15.14 10.88 -4.95
CA THR A 113 15.56 11.85 -3.94
C THR A 113 16.33 13.00 -4.57
N MET A 114 17.28 12.70 -5.44
CA MET A 114 18.04 13.71 -6.16
C MET A 114 17.14 14.63 -7.01
N ARG A 115 16.19 14.05 -7.75
CA ARG A 115 15.27 14.81 -8.63
C ARG A 115 14.35 15.71 -7.83
N LEU A 116 13.78 15.22 -6.73
CA LEU A 116 12.88 16.00 -5.88
C LEU A 116 13.61 17.15 -5.19
N LEU A 117 14.86 16.95 -4.75
CA LEU A 117 15.66 17.98 -4.12
C LEU A 117 16.20 19.02 -5.11
N SER A 118 16.43 18.62 -6.37
CA SER A 118 16.91 19.52 -7.41
C SER A 118 15.81 20.38 -8.06
N ALA A 119 14.56 20.05 -7.80
CA ALA A 119 13.40 20.76 -8.34
C ALA A 119 12.89 21.90 -7.42
N GLN A 120 13.54 22.10 -6.28
CA GLN A 120 13.30 23.21 -5.35
C GLN A 120 14.20 24.40 -5.69
#